data_5e4b2477cb8ca4082696a7524d1f242f
#
_entry.id   5e4b2477cb8ca4082696a7524d1f242f
#
_cell.length_a   1.000
_cell.length_b   1.000
_cell.length_c   1.000
_cell.angle_alpha   90.00
_cell.angle_beta   90.00
_cell.angle_gamma   90.00
#
_symmetry.space_group_name_H-M   'P 1'
#
loop_
_entity.id
_entity.type
_entity.pdbx_description
1 polymer ?
#
loop_
_entity_poly.entity_id
_entity_poly.type
_entity_poly.pdbx_seq_one_letter_code
_entity_poly.pdbx_strand_id
1 'polypeptide(L)'
;TGSKYTQAGQDSAGLTAAVEDPESVKRPNIIVIMDEAFSDLAVRGDFTTNEDYMPFIHRLQQGADNTRTGYLNVSVLGGNTANTEFEFLTGNTIGFLPQGSVAYQQYVQKETPSLASYLKELDYHTVAIHPYYASGWDRDRVYPLLGFDEFLSQDDFTNPKRIRNYISDESSF
;
A
#
# COMPACT_ATOMS: atom_id res chain seq x y z
N THR A 1 -31.88 -6.54 -27.10
CA THR A 1 -32.10 -7.17 -25.78
C THR A 1 -31.31 -6.41 -24.75
N GLY A 2 -32.02 -5.49 -24.04
CA GLY A 2 -31.43 -4.52 -23.14
C GLY A 2 -31.01 -5.13 -21.81
N SER A 3 -29.81 -4.81 -21.37
CA SER A 3 -29.32 -5.06 -20.02
C SER A 3 -29.89 -4.00 -19.08
N LYS A 4 -30.67 -4.43 -18.09
CA LYS A 4 -31.15 -3.58 -17.01
C LYS A 4 -30.07 -3.44 -15.96
N TYR A 5 -29.39 -2.30 -15.90
CA TYR A 5 -28.68 -1.90 -14.70
C TYR A 5 -29.70 -1.35 -13.71
N THR A 6 -29.90 -2.04 -12.60
CA THR A 6 -30.66 -1.51 -11.46
C THR A 6 -29.74 -0.56 -10.69
N GLN A 7 -30.09 0.71 -10.71
CA GLN A 7 -29.50 1.74 -9.87
C GLN A 7 -29.87 1.43 -8.41
N ALA A 8 -28.89 1.10 -7.58
CA ALA A 8 -29.10 1.00 -6.15
C ALA A 8 -29.37 2.40 -5.59
N GLY A 9 -30.47 2.53 -4.85
CA GLY A 9 -30.93 3.79 -4.32
C GLY A 9 -29.93 4.44 -3.37
N GLN A 10 -29.74 5.74 -3.54
CA GLN A 10 -29.08 6.60 -2.58
C GLN A 10 -30.00 6.80 -1.38
N ASP A 11 -29.74 6.10 -0.29
CA ASP A 11 -30.19 6.53 1.02
C ASP A 11 -29.17 7.56 1.55
N SER A 12 -29.44 8.82 1.22
CA SER A 12 -28.81 9.96 1.86
C SER A 12 -29.41 10.17 3.26
N ALA A 13 -29.10 9.28 4.19
CA ALA A 13 -29.25 9.58 5.61
C ALA A 13 -28.20 10.63 5.96
N GLY A 14 -28.64 11.85 6.23
CA GLY A 14 -27.80 12.99 6.52
C GLY A 14 -26.87 12.75 7.70
N LEU A 15 -25.64 12.42 7.40
CA LEU A 15 -24.53 12.67 8.29
C LEU A 15 -24.17 14.16 8.17
N THR A 16 -24.84 14.99 8.95
CA THR A 16 -24.26 16.28 9.34
C THR A 16 -23.13 15.97 10.32
N ALA A 17 -21.96 15.64 9.78
CA ALA A 17 -20.75 15.71 10.55
C ALA A 17 -20.65 17.15 11.08
N ALA A 18 -20.65 17.34 12.39
CA ALA A 18 -20.28 18.61 12.97
C ALA A 18 -18.91 18.96 12.38
N VAL A 19 -18.82 20.14 11.76
CA VAL A 19 -17.54 20.67 11.30
C VAL A 19 -16.78 21.00 12.57
N GLU A 20 -15.95 20.05 13.03
CA GLU A 20 -14.98 20.31 14.09
C GLU A 20 -14.00 21.36 13.58
N ASP A 21 -13.62 22.28 14.47
CA ASP A 21 -12.62 23.31 14.17
C ASP A 21 -11.38 22.63 13.57
N PRO A 22 -10.93 23.00 12.36
CA PRO A 22 -9.76 22.38 11.73
C PRO A 22 -8.49 22.40 12.58
N GLU A 23 -8.36 23.35 13.51
CA GLU A 23 -7.24 23.42 14.46
C GLU A 23 -7.35 22.39 15.59
N SER A 24 -8.51 21.79 15.82
CA SER A 24 -8.73 20.79 16.89
C SER A 24 -8.53 19.35 16.43
N VAL A 25 -8.44 19.10 15.13
CA VAL A 25 -8.28 17.74 14.57
C VAL A 25 -6.84 17.27 14.82
N LYS A 26 -6.67 16.38 15.78
CA LYS A 26 -5.39 15.73 16.04
C LYS A 26 -5.05 14.84 14.83
N ARG A 27 -4.04 15.22 14.06
CA ARG A 27 -3.55 14.46 12.92
C ARG A 27 -2.75 13.24 13.41
N PRO A 28 -3.22 12.00 13.18
CA PRO A 28 -2.47 10.81 13.58
C PRO A 28 -1.29 10.58 12.65
N ASN A 29 -0.25 9.90 13.15
CA ASN A 29 0.74 9.30 12.25
C ASN A 29 0.08 8.18 11.44
N ILE A 30 0.46 8.09 10.16
CA ILE A 30 -0.04 7.08 9.23
C ILE A 30 1.14 6.19 8.85
N ILE A 31 1.05 4.90 9.17
CA ILE A 31 2.05 3.90 8.81
C ILE A 31 1.40 2.92 7.86
N VAL A 32 1.96 2.78 6.68
CA VAL A 32 1.52 1.83 5.66
C VAL A 32 2.61 0.80 5.46
N ILE A 33 2.28 -0.46 5.64
CA ILE A 33 3.19 -1.59 5.37
C ILE A 33 2.64 -2.35 4.18
N MET A 34 3.38 -2.36 3.07
CA MET A 34 3.04 -3.15 1.90
C MET A 34 3.88 -4.41 1.87
N ASP A 35 3.31 -5.50 2.34
CA ASP A 35 3.87 -6.84 2.21
C ASP A 35 3.21 -7.53 0.99
N GLU A 36 3.63 -7.13 -0.19
CA GLU A 36 2.94 -7.43 -1.46
C GLU A 36 2.92 -8.94 -1.78
N ALA A 37 3.98 -9.65 -1.44
CA ALA A 37 4.05 -11.09 -1.66
C ALA A 37 3.29 -11.92 -0.61
N PHE A 38 2.81 -11.27 0.46
CA PHE A 38 2.06 -11.92 1.53
C PHE A 38 0.67 -12.34 1.06
N SER A 39 0.29 -13.56 1.39
CA SER A 39 -1.12 -13.99 1.31
C SER A 39 -1.41 -15.08 2.32
N ASP A 40 -2.63 -15.08 2.84
CA ASP A 40 -3.15 -16.21 3.56
C ASP A 40 -3.41 -17.37 2.60
N LEU A 41 -2.73 -18.48 2.79
CA LEU A 41 -2.86 -19.65 1.90
C LEU A 41 -4.26 -20.27 1.92
N ALA A 42 -5.05 -20.02 2.97
CA ALA A 42 -6.44 -20.48 3.06
C ALA A 42 -7.34 -19.91 1.95
N VAL A 43 -6.96 -18.78 1.32
CA VAL A 43 -7.69 -18.23 0.16
C VAL A 43 -7.66 -19.17 -1.06
N ARG A 44 -6.76 -20.13 -1.09
CA ARG A 44 -6.61 -21.11 -2.17
C ARG A 44 -7.39 -22.40 -1.97
N GLY A 45 -7.99 -22.60 -0.83
CA GLY A 45 -8.76 -23.76 -0.46
C GLY A 45 -8.41 -24.26 0.96
N ASP A 46 -9.19 -25.19 1.43
CA ASP A 46 -9.01 -25.77 2.75
C ASP A 46 -7.77 -26.66 2.79
N PHE A 47 -6.93 -26.43 3.78
CA PHE A 47 -5.83 -27.32 4.14
C PHE A 47 -5.63 -27.30 5.64
N THR A 48 -4.98 -28.32 6.17
CA THR A 48 -4.72 -28.45 7.60
C THR A 48 -3.22 -28.43 7.86
N THR A 49 -2.85 -27.73 8.93
CA THR A 49 -1.48 -27.67 9.45
C THR A 49 -1.47 -28.19 10.88
N ASN A 50 -0.31 -28.62 11.37
CA ASN A 50 -0.14 -29.06 12.77
C ASN A 50 -0.23 -27.90 13.76
N GLU A 51 0.04 -26.68 13.32
CA GLU A 51 -0.03 -25.45 14.10
C GLU A 51 -0.61 -24.34 13.24
N ASP A 52 -1.13 -23.30 13.87
CA ASP A 52 -1.53 -22.08 13.15
C ASP A 52 -0.29 -21.43 12.52
N TYR A 53 -0.26 -21.32 11.20
CA TYR A 53 0.88 -20.79 10.44
C TYR A 53 0.94 -19.25 10.40
N MET A 54 -0.14 -18.56 10.83
CA MET A 54 -0.21 -17.10 10.90
C MET A 54 -1.00 -16.62 12.12
N PRO A 55 -0.61 -16.99 13.34
CA PRO A 55 -1.46 -16.78 14.53
C PRO A 55 -1.74 -15.29 14.80
N PHE A 56 -0.82 -14.39 14.46
CA PHE A 56 -1.04 -12.96 14.62
C PHE A 56 -2.10 -12.45 13.66
N ILE A 57 -2.00 -12.78 12.38
CA ILE A 57 -2.95 -12.32 11.35
C ILE A 57 -4.33 -12.91 11.58
N HIS A 58 -4.40 -14.21 11.86
CA HIS A 58 -5.69 -14.86 12.14
C HIS A 58 -6.40 -14.25 13.37
N ARG A 59 -5.64 -13.86 14.40
CA ARG A 59 -6.20 -13.12 15.54
C ARG A 59 -6.77 -11.77 15.13
N LEU A 60 -6.10 -11.02 14.24
CA LEU A 60 -6.63 -9.77 13.72
C LEU A 60 -7.91 -9.99 12.92
N GLN A 61 -7.94 -11.02 12.08
CA GLN A 61 -9.10 -11.38 11.27
C GLN A 61 -10.30 -11.82 12.11
N GLN A 62 -10.08 -12.36 13.30
CA GLN A 62 -11.11 -12.74 14.26
C GLN A 62 -11.74 -11.57 15.01
N GLY A 63 -11.36 -10.34 14.70
CA GLY A 63 -11.97 -9.13 15.24
C GLY A 63 -11.26 -8.58 16.48
N ALA A 64 -9.94 -8.53 16.46
CA ALA A 64 -9.19 -7.83 17.50
C ALA A 64 -9.61 -6.34 17.56
N ASP A 65 -9.54 -5.76 18.76
CA ASP A 65 -9.91 -4.36 18.99
C ASP A 65 -9.16 -3.41 18.05
N ASN A 66 -9.86 -2.38 17.60
CA ASN A 66 -9.35 -1.35 16.69
C ASN A 66 -8.82 -1.89 15.35
N THR A 67 -9.28 -3.06 14.93
CA THR A 67 -8.85 -3.72 13.69
C THR A 67 -9.98 -3.74 12.67
N ARG A 68 -9.63 -3.55 11.41
CA ARG A 68 -10.48 -3.78 10.24
C ARG A 68 -9.74 -4.71 9.30
N THR A 69 -10.39 -5.75 8.83
CA THR A 69 -9.81 -6.75 7.91
C THR A 69 -10.70 -6.91 6.69
N GLY A 70 -10.10 -7.36 5.60
CA GLY A 70 -10.80 -7.60 4.35
C GLY A 70 -9.85 -8.15 3.29
N TYR A 71 -10.40 -8.40 2.11
CA TYR A 71 -9.63 -8.83 0.95
C TYR A 71 -9.39 -7.65 0.03
N LEU A 72 -8.13 -7.47 -0.38
CA LEU A 72 -7.73 -6.51 -1.39
C LEU A 72 -7.52 -7.24 -2.72
N ASN A 73 -8.31 -6.87 -3.73
CA ASN A 73 -8.10 -7.38 -5.09
C ASN A 73 -7.11 -6.47 -5.80
N VAL A 74 -6.04 -7.06 -6.31
CA VAL A 74 -5.00 -6.35 -7.07
C VAL A 74 -5.00 -6.80 -8.53
N SER A 75 -4.64 -5.90 -9.45
CA SER A 75 -4.57 -6.20 -10.88
C SER A 75 -3.25 -6.88 -11.29
N VAL A 76 -2.33 -7.02 -10.34
CA VAL A 76 -0.96 -7.51 -10.59
C VAL A 76 -0.90 -9.02 -10.47
N LEU A 77 -0.34 -9.69 -11.46
CA LEU A 77 -0.11 -11.12 -11.47
C LEU A 77 1.39 -11.44 -11.55
N GLY A 78 1.84 -12.32 -10.67
CA GLY A 78 3.15 -12.94 -10.79
C GLY A 78 4.36 -12.02 -10.52
N GLY A 79 4.26 -11.07 -9.60
CA GLY A 79 5.33 -10.14 -9.24
C GLY A 79 5.10 -8.72 -9.77
N ASN A 80 6.18 -7.94 -9.91
CA ASN A 80 6.10 -6.50 -10.23
C ASN A 80 5.46 -5.66 -9.10
N THR A 81 5.98 -5.78 -7.90
CA THR A 81 5.56 -5.06 -6.68
C THR A 81 5.36 -3.55 -6.92
N ALA A 82 6.21 -2.95 -7.76
CA ALA A 82 6.08 -1.55 -8.15
C ALA A 82 4.73 -1.20 -8.81
N ASN A 83 4.08 -2.16 -9.45
CA ASN A 83 2.75 -1.96 -10.00
C ASN A 83 1.67 -1.94 -8.91
N THR A 84 1.78 -2.78 -7.90
CA THR A 84 0.89 -2.76 -6.73
C THR A 84 1.07 -1.47 -5.94
N GLU A 85 2.32 -1.03 -5.75
CA GLU A 85 2.62 0.27 -5.15
C GLU A 85 2.01 1.42 -5.94
N PHE A 86 2.15 1.41 -7.27
CA PHE A 86 1.58 2.42 -8.15
C PHE A 86 0.06 2.49 -8.01
N GLU A 87 -0.64 1.35 -8.05
CA GLU A 87 -2.11 1.31 -7.88
C GLU A 87 -2.53 1.85 -6.51
N PHE A 88 -1.86 1.44 -5.45
CA PHE A 88 -2.14 1.90 -4.09
C PHE A 88 -1.90 3.40 -3.92
N LEU A 89 -0.75 3.90 -4.37
CA LEU A 89 -0.36 5.28 -4.16
C LEU A 89 -1.13 6.26 -5.03
N THR A 90 -1.46 5.89 -6.26
CA THR A 90 -2.08 6.81 -7.22
C THR A 90 -3.58 6.63 -7.40
N GLY A 91 -4.13 5.49 -6.97
CA GLY A 91 -5.52 5.12 -7.26
C GLY A 91 -5.77 4.76 -8.74
N ASN A 92 -4.73 4.76 -9.58
CA ASN A 92 -4.84 4.34 -10.97
C ASN A 92 -4.63 2.83 -11.09
N THR A 93 -5.23 2.20 -12.11
CA THR A 93 -5.02 0.77 -12.35
C THR A 93 -4.09 0.52 -13.52
N ILE A 94 -3.26 -0.52 -13.40
CA ILE A 94 -2.46 -1.05 -14.52
C ILE A 94 -3.28 -1.91 -15.47
N GLY A 95 -4.52 -2.24 -15.14
CA GLY A 95 -5.37 -3.16 -15.91
C GLY A 95 -5.63 -2.74 -17.36
N PHE A 96 -5.39 -1.48 -17.70
CA PHE A 96 -5.50 -0.95 -19.06
C PHE A 96 -4.14 -0.77 -19.76
N LEU A 97 -3.04 -1.08 -19.09
CA LEU A 97 -1.71 -1.00 -19.68
C LEU A 97 -1.39 -2.28 -20.45
N PRO A 98 -0.49 -2.23 -21.43
CA PRO A 98 -0.01 -3.42 -22.11
C PRO A 98 0.54 -4.46 -21.15
N GLN A 99 0.33 -5.72 -21.45
CA GLN A 99 0.83 -6.82 -20.63
C GLN A 99 2.36 -6.70 -20.44
N GLY A 100 2.83 -6.88 -19.22
CA GLY A 100 4.24 -6.76 -18.87
C GLY A 100 4.72 -5.32 -18.60
N SER A 101 3.80 -4.34 -18.63
CA SER A 101 4.15 -2.96 -18.25
C SER A 101 4.57 -2.88 -16.79
N VAL A 102 5.57 -2.02 -16.54
CA VAL A 102 5.98 -1.59 -15.21
C VAL A 102 5.75 -0.09 -15.11
N ALA A 103 4.71 0.29 -14.35
CA ALA A 103 4.23 1.67 -14.31
C ALA A 103 5.32 2.66 -13.90
N TYR A 104 6.12 2.34 -12.90
CA TYR A 104 7.22 3.17 -12.43
C TYR A 104 8.25 3.48 -13.54
N GLN A 105 8.62 2.48 -14.31
CA GLN A 105 9.66 2.62 -15.33
C GLN A 105 9.16 3.30 -16.61
N GLN A 106 7.90 3.09 -16.96
CA GLN A 106 7.37 3.45 -18.26
C GLN A 106 6.42 4.65 -18.24
N TYR A 107 5.67 4.86 -17.16
CA TYR A 107 4.57 5.81 -17.13
C TYR A 107 4.75 6.96 -16.13
N VAL A 108 5.44 6.74 -15.02
CA VAL A 108 5.74 7.81 -14.06
C VAL A 108 6.98 8.58 -14.52
N GLN A 109 6.77 9.52 -15.43
CA GLN A 109 7.84 10.32 -16.04
C GLN A 109 7.82 11.80 -15.61
N LYS A 110 6.84 12.20 -14.83
CA LYS A 110 6.64 13.56 -14.31
C LYS A 110 5.90 13.46 -12.97
N GLU A 111 5.80 14.58 -12.28
CA GLU A 111 4.98 14.70 -11.09
C GLU A 111 3.59 14.09 -11.32
N THR A 112 3.23 13.17 -10.46
CA THR A 112 2.00 12.39 -10.56
C THR A 112 1.29 12.45 -9.22
N PRO A 113 0.03 12.89 -9.18
CA PRO A 113 -0.76 12.93 -7.96
C PRO A 113 -0.81 11.56 -7.28
N SER A 114 -0.58 11.55 -5.99
CA SER A 114 -0.55 10.33 -5.20
C SER A 114 -1.04 10.56 -3.77
N LEU A 115 -1.19 9.48 -3.01
CA LEU A 115 -1.47 9.57 -1.57
C LEU A 115 -0.40 10.38 -0.84
N ALA A 116 0.88 10.23 -1.20
CA ALA A 116 1.97 11.00 -0.60
C ALA A 116 1.82 12.50 -0.88
N SER A 117 1.63 12.89 -2.15
CA SER A 117 1.42 14.29 -2.51
C SER A 117 0.17 14.89 -1.86
N TYR A 118 -0.91 14.12 -1.74
CA TYR A 118 -2.12 14.56 -1.05
C TYR A 118 -1.90 14.77 0.46
N LEU A 119 -1.21 13.84 1.13
CA LEU A 119 -0.88 13.99 2.56
C LEU A 119 0.05 15.17 2.81
N LYS A 120 0.97 15.44 1.89
CA LYS A 120 1.83 16.62 1.95
C LYS A 120 1.05 17.93 1.90
N GLU A 121 -0.01 18.02 1.08
CA GLU A 121 -0.93 19.18 1.08
C GLU A 121 -1.65 19.37 2.42
N LEU A 122 -1.72 18.31 3.23
CA LEU A 122 -2.26 18.33 4.59
C LEU A 122 -1.18 18.51 5.67
N ASP A 123 0.00 19.01 5.31
CA ASP A 123 1.16 19.24 6.18
C ASP A 123 1.72 17.96 6.84
N TYR A 124 1.57 16.79 6.23
CA TYR A 124 2.32 15.61 6.64
C TYR A 124 3.71 15.63 6.02
N HIS A 125 4.69 15.17 6.79
CA HIS A 125 5.98 14.76 6.24
C HIS A 125 5.89 13.32 5.77
N THR A 126 6.22 13.08 4.50
CA THR A 126 6.00 11.79 3.84
C THR A 126 7.31 11.08 3.58
N VAL A 127 7.45 9.88 4.12
CA VAL A 127 8.67 9.07 4.03
C VAL A 127 8.34 7.73 3.40
N ALA A 128 9.08 7.35 2.36
CA ALA A 128 9.10 6.00 1.82
C ALA A 128 10.31 5.25 2.39
N ILE A 129 10.12 3.98 2.76
CA ILE A 129 11.19 3.12 3.25
C ILE A 129 11.16 1.82 2.46
N HIS A 130 12.30 1.45 1.87
CA HIS A 130 12.44 0.17 1.18
C HIS A 130 13.85 -0.39 1.42
N PRO A 131 13.99 -1.44 2.25
CA PRO A 131 15.29 -1.95 2.70
C PRO A 131 16.03 -2.76 1.60
N TYR A 132 16.08 -2.20 0.41
CA TYR A 132 16.74 -2.76 -0.77
C TYR A 132 17.40 -1.64 -1.59
N TYR A 133 17.95 -1.96 -2.76
CA TYR A 133 18.57 -0.95 -3.64
C TYR A 133 17.59 0.15 -4.04
N ALA A 134 18.01 1.39 -3.90
CA ALA A 134 17.20 2.56 -4.28
C ALA A 134 16.77 2.53 -5.75
N SER A 135 17.65 2.05 -6.63
CA SER A 135 17.37 1.88 -8.08
C SER A 135 16.39 0.75 -8.39
N GLY A 136 16.03 -0.10 -7.40
CA GLY A 136 15.05 -1.15 -7.60
C GLY A 136 13.72 -0.58 -8.06
N TRP A 137 13.25 -0.97 -9.26
CA TRP A 137 12.06 -0.41 -9.92
C TRP A 137 12.12 1.11 -10.15
N ASP A 138 13.31 1.72 -10.24
CA ASP A 138 13.53 3.16 -10.36
C ASP A 138 12.92 4.00 -9.21
N ARG A 139 12.83 3.45 -8.01
CA ARG A 139 12.18 4.12 -6.86
C ARG A 139 12.86 5.44 -6.51
N ASP A 140 14.17 5.52 -6.60
CA ASP A 140 14.97 6.73 -6.40
C ASP A 140 14.51 7.91 -7.27
N ARG A 141 14.07 7.61 -8.50
CA ARG A 141 13.51 8.60 -9.44
C ARG A 141 12.01 8.81 -9.21
N VAL A 142 11.28 7.74 -8.92
CA VAL A 142 9.81 7.74 -8.94
C VAL A 142 9.20 8.31 -7.67
N TYR A 143 9.73 7.99 -6.50
CA TYR A 143 9.15 8.46 -5.24
C TYR A 143 9.12 9.98 -5.11
N PRO A 144 10.16 10.75 -5.49
CA PRO A 144 10.04 12.19 -5.55
C PRO A 144 8.93 12.68 -6.49
N LEU A 145 8.73 12.02 -7.64
CA LEU A 145 7.65 12.35 -8.59
C LEU A 145 6.25 12.02 -8.05
N LEU A 146 6.15 11.10 -7.11
CA LEU A 146 4.93 10.79 -6.37
C LEU A 146 4.71 11.69 -5.15
N GLY A 147 5.66 12.59 -4.85
CA GLY A 147 5.53 13.59 -3.80
C GLY A 147 6.07 13.20 -2.43
N PHE A 148 6.80 12.09 -2.30
CA PHE A 148 7.50 11.78 -1.07
C PHE A 148 8.58 12.83 -0.76
N ASP A 149 8.68 13.24 0.51
CA ASP A 149 9.72 14.16 0.98
C ASP A 149 11.06 13.45 1.16
N GLU A 150 11.03 12.18 1.52
CA GLU A 150 12.22 11.39 1.82
C GLU A 150 12.04 9.94 1.34
N PHE A 151 13.14 9.33 0.90
CA PHE A 151 13.20 7.91 0.58
C PHE A 151 14.42 7.27 1.25
N LEU A 152 14.18 6.34 2.15
CA LEU A 152 15.20 5.54 2.83
C LEU A 152 15.36 4.18 2.13
N SER A 153 16.51 3.94 1.58
CA SER A 153 16.91 2.69 0.92
C SER A 153 17.81 1.85 1.83
N GLN A 154 18.29 0.72 1.36
CA GLN A 154 19.19 -0.13 2.15
C GLN A 154 20.47 0.56 2.65
N ASP A 155 20.91 1.62 1.97
CA ASP A 155 22.17 2.30 2.29
C ASP A 155 22.01 3.28 3.47
N ASP A 156 20.77 3.58 3.85
CA ASP A 156 20.43 4.48 4.95
C ASP A 156 20.35 3.74 6.31
N PHE A 157 20.39 2.41 6.29
CA PHE A 157 20.36 1.59 7.51
C PHE A 157 21.74 1.42 8.13
N THR A 158 21.92 1.86 9.39
CA THR A 158 23.18 1.77 10.09
C THR A 158 23.40 0.38 10.69
N ASN A 159 24.41 -0.35 10.22
CA ASN A 159 24.78 -1.69 10.70
C ASN A 159 23.62 -2.69 10.79
N PRO A 160 22.79 -2.81 9.75
CA PRO A 160 21.64 -3.69 9.82
C PRO A 160 22.08 -5.16 9.87
N LYS A 161 21.35 -5.96 10.65
CA LYS A 161 21.46 -7.41 10.56
C LYS A 161 21.03 -7.87 9.17
N ARG A 162 21.79 -8.74 8.55
CA ARG A 162 21.47 -9.28 7.23
C ARG A 162 21.23 -10.78 7.29
N ILE A 163 20.20 -11.21 6.57
CA ILE A 163 19.90 -12.62 6.32
C ILE A 163 20.11 -12.85 4.82
N ARG A 164 21.07 -13.69 4.48
CA ARG A 164 21.58 -13.79 3.11
C ARG A 164 22.13 -12.41 2.69
N ASN A 165 21.59 -11.78 1.65
CA ASN A 165 22.03 -10.46 1.20
C ASN A 165 21.03 -9.36 1.50
N TYR A 166 19.95 -9.66 2.24
CA TYR A 166 18.86 -8.73 2.54
C TYR A 166 18.94 -8.24 3.98
N ILE A 167 18.51 -7.03 4.23
CA ILE A 167 18.31 -6.52 5.57
C ILE A 167 17.21 -7.38 6.22
N SER A 168 17.42 -7.81 7.47
CA SER A 168 16.42 -8.60 8.19
C SER A 168 15.24 -7.74 8.59
N ASP A 169 14.08 -8.37 8.77
CA ASP A 169 12.87 -7.68 9.23
C ASP A 169 13.11 -6.93 10.54
N GLU A 170 13.83 -7.53 11.49
CA GLU A 170 14.20 -6.87 12.76
C GLU A 170 14.97 -5.56 12.61
N SER A 171 15.65 -5.36 11.47
CA SER A 171 16.46 -4.17 11.21
C SER A 171 15.77 -3.20 10.25
N SER A 172 14.62 -3.59 9.68
CA SER A 172 13.85 -2.81 8.72
C SER A 172 12.72 -2.01 9.37
N PHE A 173 12.37 -2.34 10.62
CA PHE A 173 11.28 -1.72 11.38
C PHE A 173 11.75 -1.00 12.63
#